data_7dfc52eba212b461dcd46c9e1573bd09
#
_entry.id   7dfc52eba212b461dcd46c9e1573bd09
#
_cell.length_a   1.000
_cell.length_b   1.000
_cell.length_c   1.000
_cell.angle_alpha   90.00
_cell.angle_beta   90.00
_cell.angle_gamma   90.00
#
_symmetry.space_group_name_H-M   'P 1'
#
loop_
_entity.id
_entity.type
_entity.pdbx_description
1 polymer ?
#
loop_
_entity_poly.entity_id
_entity_poly.type
_entity_poly.pdbx_seq_one_letter_code
_entity_poly.pdbx_strand_id
1 'polypeptide(L)'
;MPVISIWRGCVLMASCGITFCSMGQIDPFSRELIQVGYNLALQGHPPLSGYAFYYLNKPNFFNTNLTLRLAVAPTYMDSELGISHALSEYTDLGIGLAGGGFADNYAEIRQGRYLQGESFTGYGGEVSLSIYHLFNPASKIPLNGVIRGIAHYSTYSRDDRTAPDFALAKDHGTFSVRTGLRWGGREPTLFPSLAMELSAWYEGSFRTENETYGFGDRKLEPQSHLLWGAALLAYTLPEWKHSFYLSLTAGTSVEADRFSTYRLGALLPMVAEYPLSLPGYYYQEISAKDFGLLGLNYIIPLDEKQRWNFNGTLTTAVVSYLPGLEQPGNSHTGVGVTSNRVSGANSVSTSR
;
A
#
# COMPACT_ATOMS: atom_id res chain seq x y z
N MET A 1 24.55 -3.25 33.44
CA MET A 1 23.09 -3.33 33.40
C MET A 1 22.58 -2.02 32.81
N PRO A 2 22.09 -1.99 31.56
CA PRO A 2 21.43 -0.79 31.04
C PRO A 2 19.94 -0.88 31.36
N VAL A 3 19.46 0.15 32.02
CA VAL A 3 18.05 0.41 32.34
C VAL A 3 17.31 0.64 31.01
N ILE A 4 16.36 -0.22 30.70
CA ILE A 4 15.43 -0.09 29.56
C ILE A 4 14.50 1.08 29.87
N SER A 5 14.70 2.20 29.19
CA SER A 5 13.79 3.34 29.23
C SER A 5 12.60 3.05 28.31
N ILE A 6 11.51 2.52 28.88
CA ILE A 6 10.23 2.28 28.22
C ILE A 6 9.35 3.54 28.35
N TRP A 7 9.73 4.64 27.76
CA TRP A 7 8.84 5.80 27.62
C TRP A 7 9.28 6.67 26.45
N ARG A 8 8.76 6.40 25.26
CA ARG A 8 8.80 7.41 24.18
C ARG A 8 7.59 7.29 23.26
N GLY A 9 6.70 8.24 23.42
CA GLY A 9 6.03 8.98 22.38
C GLY A 9 4.85 8.31 21.69
N CYS A 10 3.62 8.61 22.15
CA CYS A 10 2.42 8.49 21.31
C CYS A 10 2.53 9.49 20.17
N VAL A 11 2.68 8.99 18.95
CA VAL A 11 2.42 9.78 17.74
C VAL A 11 0.92 9.71 17.47
N LEU A 12 0.23 10.81 17.59
CA LEU A 12 -1.14 10.96 17.11
C LEU A 12 -1.11 10.94 15.58
N MET A 13 -1.31 9.77 14.99
CA MET A 13 -1.68 9.66 13.58
C MET A 13 -3.18 9.90 13.47
N ALA A 14 -3.58 11.08 13.00
CA ALA A 14 -4.91 11.28 12.44
C ALA A 14 -4.93 10.69 11.03
N SER A 15 -4.86 9.37 10.92
CA SER A 15 -5.07 8.68 9.66
C SER A 15 -6.43 8.01 9.69
N CYS A 16 -7.34 8.45 8.83
CA CYS A 16 -8.49 7.66 8.45
C CYS A 16 -7.96 6.48 7.64
N GLY A 17 -7.50 5.43 8.31
CA GLY A 17 -7.01 4.23 7.67
C GLY A 17 -8.15 3.41 7.08
N ILE A 18 -8.75 3.91 5.99
CA ILE A 18 -9.45 3.03 5.08
C ILE A 18 -8.35 2.40 4.23
N THR A 19 -7.92 1.22 4.62
CA THR A 19 -7.05 0.40 3.79
C THR A 19 -7.90 0.02 2.59
N PHE A 20 -7.72 0.69 1.46
CA PHE A 20 -8.30 0.27 0.21
C PHE A 20 -7.59 -1.03 -0.18
N CYS A 21 -8.16 -2.17 0.19
CA CYS A 21 -7.81 -3.40 -0.49
C CYS A 21 -8.26 -3.23 -1.94
N SER A 22 -7.30 -3.16 -2.86
CA SER A 22 -7.58 -3.21 -4.28
C SER A 22 -8.43 -4.45 -4.54
N MET A 23 -9.66 -4.21 -4.88
CA MET A 23 -10.57 -5.28 -5.27
C MET A 23 -10.12 -5.81 -6.63
N GLY A 24 -9.99 -7.11 -6.79
CA GLY A 24 -9.85 -7.73 -8.11
C GLY A 24 -11.10 -7.57 -8.98
N GLN A 25 -11.96 -6.62 -8.66
CA GLN A 25 -13.15 -6.21 -9.40
C GLN A 25 -13.29 -4.68 -9.33
N ILE A 26 -13.95 -4.12 -10.33
CA ILE A 26 -14.35 -2.71 -10.33
C ILE A 26 -15.31 -2.46 -9.18
N ASP A 27 -14.99 -1.52 -8.29
CA ASP A 27 -15.84 -1.20 -7.14
C ASP A 27 -17.18 -0.57 -7.60
N PRO A 28 -18.31 -1.22 -7.36
CA PRO A 28 -19.60 -0.71 -7.79
C PRO A 28 -20.18 0.40 -6.89
N PHE A 29 -19.50 0.75 -5.81
CA PHE A 29 -20.00 1.73 -4.85
C PHE A 29 -19.39 3.11 -5.08
N SER A 30 -20.25 4.14 -5.02
CA SER A 30 -19.77 5.53 -5.04
C SER A 30 -19.03 5.85 -3.72
N ARG A 31 -17.81 6.38 -3.85
CA ARG A 31 -16.98 6.77 -2.71
C ARG A 31 -16.31 8.10 -2.98
N GLU A 32 -16.21 8.91 -1.97
CA GLU A 32 -15.51 10.18 -2.00
C GLU A 32 -14.83 10.41 -0.66
N LEU A 33 -13.54 10.77 -0.68
CA LEU A 33 -12.74 10.92 0.52
C LEU A 33 -11.67 11.99 0.31
N ILE A 34 -11.49 12.84 1.31
CA ILE A 34 -10.30 13.68 1.47
C ILE A 34 -9.54 13.19 2.68
N GLN A 35 -8.27 12.90 2.53
CA GLN A 35 -7.41 12.51 3.63
C GLN A 35 -6.17 13.39 3.69
N VAL A 36 -5.82 13.80 4.91
CA VAL A 36 -4.64 14.61 5.22
C VAL A 36 -3.94 13.98 6.41
N GLY A 37 -2.64 13.92 6.39
CA GLY A 37 -1.89 13.40 7.50
C GLY A 37 -0.38 13.62 7.35
N TYR A 38 0.35 13.14 8.33
CA TYR A 38 1.81 13.13 8.30
C TYR A 38 2.36 11.92 9.03
N ASN A 39 3.57 11.53 8.66
CA ASN A 39 4.34 10.50 9.33
C ASN A 39 5.65 11.10 9.84
N LEU A 40 5.97 10.80 11.08
CA LEU A 40 7.25 11.15 11.70
C LEU A 40 7.81 9.91 12.38
N ALA A 41 9.02 9.51 12.03
CA ALA A 41 9.66 8.40 12.72
C ALA A 41 10.04 8.80 14.14
N LEU A 42 9.93 7.85 15.09
CA LEU A 42 10.22 8.08 16.50
C LEU A 42 11.73 8.08 16.80
N GLN A 43 12.53 7.53 15.90
CA GLN A 43 13.99 7.44 16.02
C GLN A 43 14.66 7.92 14.74
N GLY A 44 15.90 8.41 14.87
CA GLY A 44 16.63 8.98 13.75
C GLY A 44 16.23 10.44 13.46
N HIS A 45 16.64 10.92 12.28
CA HIS A 45 16.33 12.26 11.78
C HIS A 45 15.79 12.21 10.35
N PRO A 46 14.78 11.35 10.05
CA PRO A 46 14.16 11.37 8.74
C PRO A 46 13.33 12.63 8.57
N PRO A 47 13.11 13.08 7.34
CA PRO A 47 12.25 14.23 7.10
C PRO A 47 10.80 13.90 7.48
N LEU A 48 10.04 14.94 7.84
CA LEU A 48 8.60 14.85 7.99
C LEU A 48 7.97 14.48 6.64
N SER A 49 7.18 13.44 6.61
CA SER A 49 6.40 13.04 5.43
C SER A 49 4.95 13.46 5.62
N GLY A 50 4.56 14.55 4.99
CA GLY A 50 3.16 15.01 4.95
C GLY A 50 2.46 14.51 3.69
N TYR A 51 1.16 14.25 3.78
CA TYR A 51 0.33 13.91 2.64
C TYR A 51 -1.05 14.55 2.72
N ALA A 52 -1.58 14.82 1.55
CA ALA A 52 -2.98 15.17 1.36
C ALA A 52 -3.43 14.57 0.03
N PHE A 53 -4.56 13.90 0.00
CA PHE A 53 -5.13 13.41 -1.25
C PHE A 53 -6.65 13.45 -1.26
N TYR A 54 -7.19 13.54 -2.46
CA TYR A 54 -8.60 13.36 -2.77
C TYR A 54 -8.78 12.03 -3.50
N TYR A 55 -9.74 11.24 -3.07
CA TYR A 55 -10.13 9.98 -3.69
C TYR A 55 -11.58 10.04 -4.12
N LEU A 56 -11.85 9.56 -5.33
CA LEU A 56 -13.16 9.42 -5.92
C LEU A 56 -13.28 8.05 -6.58
N ASN A 57 -14.33 7.31 -6.26
CA ASN A 57 -14.81 6.20 -7.05
C ASN A 57 -16.24 6.50 -7.48
N LYS A 58 -16.45 6.66 -8.79
CA LYS A 58 -17.72 7.09 -9.36
C LYS A 58 -18.22 6.05 -10.37
N PRO A 59 -19.06 5.11 -9.92
CA PRO A 59 -19.80 4.23 -10.82
C PRO A 59 -20.76 5.04 -11.69
N ASN A 60 -21.15 4.46 -12.82
CA ASN A 60 -22.02 5.09 -13.81
C ASN A 60 -21.44 6.44 -14.32
N PHE A 61 -20.13 6.51 -14.49
CA PHE A 61 -19.44 7.65 -15.07
C PHE A 61 -19.73 7.69 -16.57
N PHE A 62 -20.41 8.70 -17.09
CA PHE A 62 -20.94 8.80 -18.45
C PHE A 62 -21.98 7.76 -18.85
N ASN A 63 -21.83 6.48 -18.53
CA ASN A 63 -22.80 5.42 -18.77
C ASN A 63 -22.77 4.37 -17.66
N THR A 64 -23.74 3.44 -17.67
CA THR A 64 -23.94 2.44 -16.61
C THR A 64 -22.79 1.43 -16.47
N ASN A 65 -21.97 1.26 -17.51
CA ASN A 65 -20.91 0.28 -17.53
C ASN A 65 -19.53 0.87 -17.20
N LEU A 66 -19.45 2.21 -17.04
CA LEU A 66 -18.19 2.87 -16.75
C LEU A 66 -18.09 3.28 -15.27
N THR A 67 -16.96 3.00 -14.68
CA THR A 67 -16.60 3.46 -13.34
C THR A 67 -15.29 4.21 -13.40
N LEU A 68 -15.25 5.45 -12.94
CA LEU A 68 -14.02 6.21 -12.78
C LEU A 68 -13.52 6.11 -11.35
N ARG A 69 -12.33 5.57 -11.16
CA ARG A 69 -11.55 5.69 -9.94
C ARG A 69 -10.48 6.77 -10.15
N LEU A 70 -10.40 7.71 -9.24
CA LEU A 70 -9.43 8.80 -9.28
C LEU A 70 -8.88 9.03 -7.89
N ALA A 71 -7.58 9.15 -7.79
CA ALA A 71 -6.90 9.54 -6.58
C ALA A 71 -5.87 10.63 -6.93
N VAL A 72 -5.98 11.80 -6.31
CA VAL A 72 -5.16 12.98 -6.62
C VAL A 72 -4.52 13.51 -5.35
N ALA A 73 -3.20 13.64 -5.39
CA ALA A 73 -2.39 14.36 -4.42
C ALA A 73 -1.72 15.56 -5.11
N PRO A 74 -1.15 16.53 -4.39
CA PRO A 74 -0.52 17.71 -4.99
C PRO A 74 0.59 17.38 -5.99
N THR A 75 1.25 16.23 -5.83
CA THR A 75 2.39 15.81 -6.65
C THR A 75 2.18 14.48 -7.38
N TYR A 76 1.03 13.84 -7.20
CA TYR A 76 0.77 12.51 -7.75
C TYR A 76 -0.70 12.31 -8.08
N MET A 77 -0.97 11.65 -9.19
CA MET A 77 -2.30 11.22 -9.61
C MET A 77 -2.29 9.74 -9.96
N ASP A 78 -3.33 9.02 -9.53
CA ASP A 78 -3.66 7.66 -9.97
C ASP A 78 -5.10 7.64 -10.42
N SER A 79 -5.36 7.05 -11.59
CA SER A 79 -6.71 6.93 -12.14
C SER A 79 -6.90 5.60 -12.84
N GLU A 80 -8.11 5.07 -12.79
CA GLU A 80 -8.52 3.90 -13.56
C GLU A 80 -9.95 4.10 -14.08
N LEU A 81 -10.12 3.88 -15.37
CA LEU A 81 -11.42 3.75 -16.00
C LEU A 81 -11.78 2.27 -16.08
N GLY A 82 -12.71 1.84 -15.26
CA GLY A 82 -13.25 0.50 -15.25
C GLY A 82 -14.42 0.38 -16.23
N ILE A 83 -14.45 -0.70 -17.01
CA ILE A 83 -15.49 -1.03 -17.97
C ILE A 83 -16.10 -2.36 -17.56
N SER A 84 -17.28 -2.32 -16.94
CA SER A 84 -17.97 -3.50 -16.48
C SER A 84 -18.50 -4.31 -17.65
N HIS A 85 -18.39 -5.65 -17.55
CA HIS A 85 -18.85 -6.61 -18.58
C HIS A 85 -18.21 -6.41 -19.97
N ALA A 86 -16.99 -5.86 -20.02
CA ALA A 86 -16.32 -5.51 -21.27
C ALA A 86 -16.00 -6.75 -22.14
N LEU A 87 -15.60 -7.85 -21.52
CA LEU A 87 -15.19 -9.07 -22.22
C LEU A 87 -16.20 -10.22 -22.04
N SER A 88 -16.92 -10.27 -20.92
CA SER A 88 -18.02 -11.21 -20.66
C SER A 88 -18.84 -10.71 -19.48
N GLU A 89 -19.97 -11.40 -19.17
CA GLU A 89 -20.85 -11.07 -18.03
C GLU A 89 -20.10 -10.95 -16.69
N TYR A 90 -19.00 -11.71 -16.52
CA TYR A 90 -18.21 -11.75 -15.27
C TYR A 90 -16.77 -11.26 -15.47
N THR A 91 -16.51 -10.53 -16.56
CA THR A 91 -15.15 -10.09 -16.89
C THR A 91 -15.14 -8.61 -17.25
N ASP A 92 -14.49 -7.84 -16.39
CA ASP A 92 -14.35 -6.41 -16.49
C ASP A 92 -12.96 -6.04 -17.04
N LEU A 93 -12.86 -4.85 -17.62
CA LEU A 93 -11.61 -4.26 -18.11
C LEU A 93 -11.30 -2.98 -17.34
N GLY A 94 -10.05 -2.74 -16.99
CA GLY A 94 -9.57 -1.50 -16.40
C GLY A 94 -8.45 -0.89 -17.24
N ILE A 95 -8.52 0.42 -17.48
CA ILE A 95 -7.47 1.20 -18.13
C ILE A 95 -7.00 2.25 -17.15
N GLY A 96 -5.72 2.19 -16.74
CA GLY A 96 -5.16 3.07 -15.71
C GLY A 96 -4.11 4.01 -16.26
N LEU A 97 -4.03 5.19 -15.63
CA LEU A 97 -2.99 6.19 -15.80
C LEU A 97 -2.58 6.68 -14.41
N ALA A 98 -1.28 6.60 -14.11
CA ALA A 98 -0.76 7.15 -12.86
C ALA A 98 0.59 7.83 -13.07
N GLY A 99 1.00 8.69 -12.14
CA GLY A 99 2.30 9.32 -12.17
C GLY A 99 2.32 10.66 -11.46
N GLY A 100 3.52 11.21 -11.39
CA GLY A 100 3.73 12.52 -10.81
C GLY A 100 5.14 12.75 -10.31
N GLY A 101 5.33 13.90 -9.69
CA GLY A 101 6.54 14.23 -8.96
C GLY A 101 6.67 13.37 -7.69
N PHE A 102 7.88 12.95 -7.38
CA PHE A 102 8.20 12.14 -6.21
C PHE A 102 7.61 10.70 -6.19
N ALA A 103 7.05 10.24 -7.32
CA ALA A 103 6.48 8.89 -7.41
C ALA A 103 7.55 7.80 -7.18
N ASP A 104 8.75 8.01 -7.73
CA ASP A 104 9.88 7.08 -7.67
C ASP A 104 11.02 7.57 -6.76
N ASN A 105 10.70 8.40 -5.77
CA ASN A 105 11.68 8.84 -4.79
C ASN A 105 12.37 7.68 -4.09
N TYR A 106 13.67 7.77 -4.00
CA TYR A 106 14.47 6.79 -3.30
C TYR A 106 15.05 7.36 -2.01
N ALA A 107 14.74 6.72 -0.89
CA ALA A 107 15.33 7.00 0.42
C ALA A 107 16.18 5.81 0.88
N GLU A 108 17.48 6.02 0.99
CA GLU A 108 18.37 5.00 1.53
C GLU A 108 18.34 5.04 3.05
N ILE A 109 17.91 3.92 3.67
CA ILE A 109 17.88 3.78 5.12
C ILE A 109 18.64 2.51 5.48
N ARG A 110 19.71 2.66 6.24
CA ARG A 110 20.53 1.56 6.76
C ARG A 110 20.69 1.68 8.27
N GLN A 111 20.51 0.58 8.98
CA GLN A 111 20.64 0.53 10.44
C GLN A 111 19.84 1.63 11.16
N GLY A 112 18.61 1.90 10.70
CA GLY A 112 17.74 2.93 11.24
C GLY A 112 18.17 4.37 10.94
N ARG A 113 19.13 4.60 10.03
CA ARG A 113 19.63 5.91 9.67
C ARG A 113 19.29 6.26 8.23
N TYR A 114 18.67 7.41 8.04
CA TYR A 114 18.44 8.00 6.73
C TYR A 114 19.73 8.60 6.17
N LEU A 115 20.20 8.11 5.03
CA LEU A 115 21.42 8.52 4.36
C LEU A 115 21.08 9.47 3.21
N GLN A 116 21.03 10.76 3.53
CA GLN A 116 20.63 11.79 2.58
C GLN A 116 21.54 11.86 1.35
N GLY A 117 22.86 11.65 1.53
CA GLY A 117 23.83 11.64 0.43
C GLY A 117 23.65 10.51 -0.57
N GLU A 118 22.88 9.48 -0.21
CA GLU A 118 22.59 8.30 -1.03
C GLU A 118 21.12 8.22 -1.44
N SER A 119 20.38 9.29 -1.21
CA SER A 119 18.96 9.43 -1.53
C SER A 119 18.77 10.45 -2.64
N PHE A 120 17.72 10.32 -3.42
CA PHE A 120 17.47 11.17 -4.58
C PHE A 120 15.98 11.20 -4.96
N THR A 121 15.62 12.22 -5.71
CA THR A 121 14.25 12.41 -6.20
C THR A 121 14.02 11.60 -7.46
N GLY A 122 12.87 10.93 -7.55
CA GLY A 122 12.41 10.21 -8.72
C GLY A 122 11.02 10.65 -9.15
N TYR A 123 10.82 10.72 -10.45
CA TYR A 123 9.56 11.04 -11.10
C TYR A 123 9.14 9.82 -11.92
N GLY A 124 7.88 9.47 -11.87
CA GLY A 124 7.37 8.32 -12.58
C GLY A 124 6.02 8.57 -13.23
N GLY A 125 5.78 7.84 -14.31
CA GLY A 125 4.50 7.79 -14.96
C GLY A 125 4.22 6.42 -15.52
N GLU A 126 2.96 5.97 -15.42
CA GLU A 126 2.58 4.64 -15.88
C GLU A 126 1.23 4.62 -16.60
N VAL A 127 1.13 3.64 -17.49
CA VAL A 127 -0.13 3.22 -18.12
C VAL A 127 -0.35 1.76 -17.75
N SER A 128 -1.58 1.42 -17.40
CA SER A 128 -1.93 0.03 -17.06
C SER A 128 -3.19 -0.46 -17.77
N LEU A 129 -3.21 -1.76 -18.01
CA LEU A 129 -4.37 -2.48 -18.53
C LEU A 129 -4.66 -3.67 -17.61
N SER A 130 -5.89 -3.74 -17.09
CA SER A 130 -6.31 -4.76 -16.13
C SER A 130 -7.48 -5.55 -16.67
N ILE A 131 -7.48 -6.86 -16.42
CA ILE A 131 -8.61 -7.75 -16.64
C ILE A 131 -8.98 -8.31 -15.27
N TYR A 132 -10.23 -8.13 -14.88
CA TYR A 132 -10.83 -8.63 -13.65
C TYR A 132 -11.85 -9.70 -13.98
N HIS A 133 -11.80 -10.85 -13.32
CA HIS A 133 -12.70 -11.95 -13.55
C HIS A 133 -13.28 -12.53 -12.26
N LEU A 134 -14.59 -12.74 -12.22
CA LEU A 134 -15.29 -13.43 -11.14
C LEU A 134 -15.51 -14.90 -11.55
N PHE A 135 -14.78 -15.84 -10.92
CA PHE A 135 -14.79 -17.26 -11.28
C PHE A 135 -16.05 -18.00 -10.80
N ASN A 136 -16.70 -17.56 -9.71
CA ASN A 136 -17.78 -18.29 -9.06
C ASN A 136 -18.98 -17.39 -8.73
N PRO A 137 -19.65 -16.82 -9.74
CA PRO A 137 -20.73 -15.84 -9.55
C PRO A 137 -21.90 -16.34 -8.69
N ALA A 138 -22.15 -17.64 -8.68
CA ALA A 138 -23.22 -18.25 -7.88
C ALA A 138 -22.82 -18.47 -6.40
N SER A 139 -21.58 -18.25 -6.02
CA SER A 139 -21.09 -18.47 -4.65
C SER A 139 -21.36 -17.27 -3.75
N LYS A 140 -21.64 -17.55 -2.46
CA LYS A 140 -21.76 -16.51 -1.43
C LYS A 140 -20.41 -15.83 -1.14
N ILE A 141 -19.30 -16.54 -1.35
CA ILE A 141 -17.95 -16.04 -1.17
C ILE A 141 -17.30 -15.94 -2.55
N PRO A 142 -17.06 -14.73 -3.07
CA PRO A 142 -16.54 -14.56 -4.41
C PRO A 142 -15.07 -15.02 -4.51
N LEU A 143 -14.73 -15.65 -5.64
CA LEU A 143 -13.36 -15.88 -6.07
C LEU A 143 -13.08 -14.99 -7.27
N ASN A 144 -12.25 -13.99 -7.07
CA ASN A 144 -11.86 -13.03 -8.08
C ASN A 144 -10.42 -13.29 -8.55
N GLY A 145 -10.16 -13.01 -9.80
CA GLY A 145 -8.81 -12.97 -10.34
C GLY A 145 -8.54 -11.66 -11.06
N VAL A 146 -7.29 -11.26 -11.08
CA VAL A 146 -6.82 -10.11 -11.85
C VAL A 146 -5.54 -10.46 -12.60
N ILE A 147 -5.44 -9.92 -13.80
CA ILE A 147 -4.19 -9.82 -14.56
C ILE A 147 -4.05 -8.36 -14.96
N ARG A 148 -2.93 -7.73 -14.60
CA ARG A 148 -2.62 -6.34 -14.94
C ARG A 148 -1.24 -6.25 -15.59
N GLY A 149 -1.18 -5.66 -16.79
CA GLY A 149 0.04 -5.22 -17.42
C GLY A 149 0.26 -3.74 -17.14
N ILE A 150 1.50 -3.36 -16.79
CA ILE A 150 1.89 -1.99 -16.44
C ILE A 150 3.12 -1.63 -17.27
N ALA A 151 3.07 -0.49 -17.96
CA ALA A 151 4.23 0.14 -18.57
C ALA A 151 4.54 1.42 -17.80
N HIS A 152 5.66 1.44 -17.11
CA HIS A 152 6.10 2.53 -16.24
C HIS A 152 7.42 3.12 -16.77
N TYR A 153 7.61 4.43 -16.62
CA TYR A 153 8.86 5.11 -16.95
C TYR A 153 9.30 5.96 -15.77
N SER A 154 10.55 5.75 -15.31
CA SER A 154 11.15 6.44 -14.19
C SER A 154 12.26 7.38 -14.65
N THR A 155 12.31 8.59 -14.09
CA THR A 155 13.41 9.55 -14.25
C THR A 155 13.92 10.00 -12.91
N TYR A 156 15.21 10.25 -12.80
CA TYR A 156 15.86 10.54 -11.53
C TYR A 156 16.65 11.85 -11.55
N SER A 157 16.58 12.61 -10.46
CA SER A 157 17.31 13.83 -10.28
C SER A 157 17.99 13.89 -8.90
N ARG A 158 19.13 14.58 -8.83
CA ARG A 158 19.81 14.83 -7.57
C ARG A 158 18.94 15.75 -6.72
N ASP A 159 18.90 15.45 -5.44
CA ASP A 159 18.48 16.38 -4.41
C ASP A 159 19.69 17.23 -3.95
N ASP A 160 19.46 18.37 -3.31
CA ASP A 160 20.51 19.26 -2.80
C ASP A 160 21.50 18.54 -1.85
N ARG A 161 21.08 17.45 -1.24
CA ARG A 161 21.85 16.67 -0.28
C ARG A 161 22.42 15.37 -0.85
N THR A 162 22.11 15.03 -2.08
CA THR A 162 22.71 13.87 -2.75
C THR A 162 24.21 14.11 -2.94
N ALA A 163 25.04 13.17 -2.48
CA ALA A 163 26.51 13.31 -2.57
C ALA A 163 26.97 13.54 -4.01
N PRO A 164 27.91 14.46 -4.25
CA PRO A 164 28.35 14.81 -5.61
C PRO A 164 28.92 13.62 -6.41
N ASP A 165 29.54 12.67 -5.73
CA ASP A 165 30.16 11.46 -6.27
C ASP A 165 29.23 10.26 -6.33
N PHE A 166 27.98 10.40 -5.84
CA PHE A 166 26.96 9.36 -5.93
C PHE A 166 26.35 9.35 -7.34
N ALA A 167 26.56 8.30 -8.12
CA ALA A 167 25.93 8.16 -9.43
C ALA A 167 24.45 7.80 -9.29
N LEU A 168 23.55 8.55 -9.93
CA LEU A 168 22.13 8.20 -9.99
C LEU A 168 21.90 6.95 -10.84
N ALA A 169 20.82 6.23 -10.56
CA ALA A 169 20.32 5.26 -11.51
C ALA A 169 19.92 5.98 -12.80
N LYS A 170 20.11 5.33 -13.95
CA LYS A 170 19.64 5.87 -15.23
C LYS A 170 18.12 5.86 -15.30
N ASP A 171 17.60 6.80 -16.05
CA ASP A 171 16.20 6.82 -16.45
C ASP A 171 15.87 5.55 -17.23
N HIS A 172 14.77 4.88 -16.87
CA HIS A 172 14.44 3.61 -17.50
C HIS A 172 12.94 3.33 -17.57
N GLY A 173 12.59 2.50 -18.55
CA GLY A 173 11.27 1.89 -18.63
C GLY A 173 11.21 0.58 -17.85
N THR A 174 10.07 0.32 -17.22
CA THR A 174 9.77 -0.95 -16.56
C THR A 174 8.45 -1.48 -17.09
N PHE A 175 8.44 -2.70 -17.58
CA PHE A 175 7.21 -3.42 -17.88
C PHE A 175 6.95 -4.44 -16.78
N SER A 176 5.77 -4.38 -16.17
CA SER A 176 5.39 -5.31 -15.09
C SER A 176 4.10 -6.05 -15.44
N VAL A 177 4.05 -7.31 -15.02
CA VAL A 177 2.83 -8.11 -15.06
C VAL A 177 2.50 -8.53 -13.64
N ARG A 178 1.34 -8.09 -13.13
CA ARG A 178 0.80 -8.51 -11.85
C ARG A 178 -0.39 -9.43 -12.06
N THR A 179 -0.44 -10.54 -11.36
CA THR A 179 -1.58 -11.45 -11.38
C THR A 179 -1.86 -11.96 -9.97
N GLY A 180 -3.13 -12.23 -9.69
CA GLY A 180 -3.51 -12.75 -8.39
C GLY A 180 -4.92 -13.31 -8.35
N LEU A 181 -5.14 -14.08 -7.28
CA LEU A 181 -6.43 -14.64 -6.91
C LEU A 181 -6.81 -14.14 -5.53
N ARG A 182 -8.07 -13.84 -5.35
CA ARG A 182 -8.65 -13.36 -4.09
C ARG A 182 -9.96 -14.09 -3.81
N TRP A 183 -10.00 -14.84 -2.73
CA TRP A 183 -11.18 -15.51 -2.22
C TRP A 183 -11.75 -14.73 -1.04
N GLY A 184 -13.02 -14.37 -1.10
CA GLY A 184 -13.67 -13.47 -0.14
C GLY A 184 -13.44 -12.00 -0.47
N GLY A 185 -13.30 -11.18 0.55
CA GLY A 185 -13.02 -9.76 0.38
C GLY A 185 -14.21 -8.98 -0.14
N ARG A 186 -15.24 -8.83 0.68
CA ARG A 186 -16.02 -7.60 0.59
C ARG A 186 -15.14 -6.49 1.15
N GLU A 187 -15.20 -5.33 0.54
CA GLU A 187 -14.52 -4.17 1.11
C GLU A 187 -14.82 -4.06 2.60
N PRO A 188 -13.81 -4.00 3.45
CA PRO A 188 -14.04 -3.93 4.88
C PRO A 188 -14.77 -2.62 5.18
N THR A 189 -16.00 -2.73 5.61
CA THR A 189 -16.62 -1.66 6.38
C THR A 189 -15.86 -1.57 7.70
N LEU A 190 -15.78 -0.40 8.32
CA LEU A 190 -15.11 -0.24 9.63
C LEU A 190 -15.66 -1.19 10.70
N PHE A 191 -16.91 -1.64 10.53
CA PHE A 191 -17.61 -2.49 11.49
C PHE A 191 -18.30 -3.66 10.77
N PRO A 192 -17.55 -4.59 10.14
CA PRO A 192 -18.13 -5.75 9.49
C PRO A 192 -18.68 -6.74 10.53
N SER A 193 -19.81 -7.36 10.25
CA SER A 193 -20.27 -8.47 11.11
C SER A 193 -19.29 -9.65 11.06
N LEU A 194 -18.84 -10.00 9.88
CA LEU A 194 -17.73 -10.92 9.61
C LEU A 194 -17.21 -10.64 8.21
N ALA A 195 -15.90 -10.47 8.07
CA ALA A 195 -15.23 -10.42 6.78
C ALA A 195 -14.01 -11.34 6.79
N MET A 196 -13.81 -12.06 5.70
CA MET A 196 -12.70 -12.97 5.52
C MET A 196 -12.16 -12.85 4.10
N GLU A 197 -10.84 -12.82 3.99
CA GLU A 197 -10.14 -12.81 2.70
C GLU A 197 -8.92 -13.69 2.74
N LEU A 198 -8.69 -14.43 1.66
CA LEU A 198 -7.44 -15.09 1.35
C LEU A 198 -7.03 -14.67 -0.06
N SER A 199 -5.79 -14.24 -0.22
CA SER A 199 -5.27 -13.86 -1.53
C SER A 199 -3.85 -14.33 -1.77
N ALA A 200 -3.52 -14.54 -3.05
CA ALA A 200 -2.19 -14.90 -3.50
C ALA A 200 -1.86 -14.13 -4.78
N TRP A 201 -0.64 -13.60 -4.86
CA TRP A 201 -0.22 -12.64 -5.85
C TRP A 201 1.18 -12.93 -6.37
N TYR A 202 1.37 -12.61 -7.64
CA TYR A 202 2.65 -12.59 -8.30
C TYR A 202 2.81 -11.29 -9.07
N GLU A 203 4.03 -10.73 -9.04
CA GLU A 203 4.44 -9.63 -9.91
C GLU A 203 5.81 -9.92 -10.49
N GLY A 204 5.92 -9.87 -11.82
CA GLY A 204 7.17 -9.90 -12.54
C GLY A 204 7.42 -8.56 -13.20
N SER A 205 8.60 -7.98 -12.99
CA SER A 205 9.02 -6.69 -13.56
C SER A 205 10.24 -6.87 -14.43
N PHE A 206 10.27 -6.20 -15.58
CA PHE A 206 11.32 -6.26 -16.58
C PHE A 206 11.73 -4.84 -16.95
N ARG A 207 13.02 -4.51 -16.81
CA ARG A 207 13.57 -3.18 -17.05
C ARG A 207 14.34 -3.08 -18.35
N THR A 208 14.35 -1.88 -18.91
CA THR A 208 15.14 -1.57 -20.11
C THR A 208 16.62 -1.34 -19.83
N GLU A 209 16.98 -1.07 -18.55
CA GLU A 209 18.34 -0.80 -18.10
C GLU A 209 18.77 -1.76 -16.98
N ASN A 210 20.06 -2.04 -16.90
CA ASN A 210 20.65 -2.95 -15.90
C ASN A 210 22.02 -2.46 -15.40
N GLU A 211 22.23 -1.15 -15.35
CA GLU A 211 23.51 -0.55 -15.00
C GLU A 211 23.77 -0.49 -13.48
N THR A 212 25.03 -0.28 -13.16
CA THR A 212 25.46 0.02 -11.79
C THR A 212 25.28 1.50 -11.47
N TYR A 213 24.94 1.83 -10.22
CA TYR A 213 24.76 3.17 -9.73
C TYR A 213 25.33 3.29 -8.30
N GLY A 214 25.06 4.39 -7.61
CA GLY A 214 25.60 4.65 -6.30
C GLY A 214 27.07 4.99 -6.35
N PHE A 215 27.87 4.41 -5.48
CA PHE A 215 29.34 4.50 -5.54
C PHE A 215 29.95 3.37 -6.37
N GLY A 216 29.17 2.81 -7.32
CA GLY A 216 29.54 1.63 -8.10
C GLY A 216 29.26 0.31 -7.38
N ASP A 217 28.57 0.37 -6.26
CA ASP A 217 28.28 -0.74 -5.35
C ASP A 217 26.86 -1.30 -5.50
N ARG A 218 26.04 -0.68 -6.35
CA ARG A 218 24.62 -1.02 -6.54
C ARG A 218 24.34 -1.38 -7.97
N LYS A 219 23.50 -2.36 -8.15
CA LYS A 219 23.07 -2.82 -9.46
C LYS A 219 21.57 -2.66 -9.61
N LEU A 220 21.14 -2.23 -10.76
CA LEU A 220 19.77 -2.28 -11.20
C LEU A 220 19.54 -3.65 -11.86
N GLU A 221 18.72 -4.51 -11.24
CA GLU A 221 18.44 -5.83 -11.79
C GLU A 221 17.50 -5.71 -13.00
N PRO A 222 17.80 -6.40 -14.12
CA PRO A 222 16.98 -6.30 -15.32
C PRO A 222 15.60 -6.90 -15.17
N GLN A 223 15.42 -7.79 -14.21
CA GLN A 223 14.16 -8.42 -13.87
C GLN A 223 14.04 -8.63 -12.36
N SER A 224 12.81 -8.69 -11.88
CA SER A 224 12.52 -9.06 -10.50
C SER A 224 11.18 -9.75 -10.39
N HIS A 225 11.05 -10.66 -9.42
CA HIS A 225 9.86 -11.44 -9.19
C HIS A 225 9.44 -11.34 -7.73
N LEU A 226 8.21 -10.94 -7.49
CA LEU A 226 7.61 -10.85 -6.17
C LEU A 226 6.46 -11.85 -6.06
N LEU A 227 6.42 -12.60 -4.97
CA LEU A 227 5.36 -13.54 -4.63
C LEU A 227 4.87 -13.23 -3.22
N TRP A 228 3.59 -12.96 -3.05
CA TRP A 228 3.05 -12.74 -1.71
C TRP A 228 1.64 -13.29 -1.56
N GLY A 229 1.26 -13.52 -0.32
CA GLY A 229 -0.10 -13.90 0.05
C GLY A 229 -0.56 -13.10 1.26
N ALA A 230 -1.88 -12.93 1.36
CA ALA A 230 -2.50 -12.26 2.48
C ALA A 230 -3.72 -13.02 2.97
N ALA A 231 -3.92 -13.01 4.29
CA ALA A 231 -5.12 -13.48 4.96
C ALA A 231 -5.65 -12.36 5.86
N LEU A 232 -6.95 -12.12 5.82
CA LEU A 232 -7.64 -11.16 6.66
C LEU A 232 -8.85 -11.82 7.31
N LEU A 233 -9.02 -11.59 8.59
CA LEU A 233 -10.22 -11.90 9.35
C LEU A 233 -10.65 -10.65 10.11
N ALA A 234 -11.90 -10.23 9.93
CA ALA A 234 -12.47 -9.12 10.66
C ALA A 234 -13.81 -9.52 11.27
N TYR A 235 -14.05 -9.12 12.51
CA TYR A 235 -15.28 -9.43 13.23
C TYR A 235 -15.68 -8.29 14.14
N THR A 236 -16.96 -7.94 14.16
CA THR A 236 -17.53 -6.96 15.08
C THR A 236 -18.38 -7.65 16.13
N LEU A 237 -18.08 -7.41 17.40
CA LEU A 237 -18.85 -7.87 18.54
C LEU A 237 -20.24 -7.20 18.54
N PRO A 238 -21.35 -7.96 18.45
CA PRO A 238 -22.69 -7.38 18.27
C PRO A 238 -23.13 -6.46 19.43
N GLU A 239 -22.79 -6.83 20.67
CA GLU A 239 -23.21 -6.11 21.88
C GLU A 239 -22.44 -4.80 22.07
N TRP A 240 -21.12 -4.84 21.92
CA TRP A 240 -20.22 -3.71 22.18
C TRP A 240 -19.92 -2.89 20.92
N LYS A 241 -20.25 -3.42 19.74
CA LYS A 241 -19.92 -2.83 18.44
C LYS A 241 -18.43 -2.60 18.23
N HIS A 242 -17.58 -3.28 19.00
CA HIS A 242 -16.13 -3.24 18.84
C HIS A 242 -15.71 -4.18 17.71
N SER A 243 -14.76 -3.77 16.89
CA SER A 243 -14.26 -4.57 15.76
C SER A 243 -12.81 -4.98 15.95
N PHE A 244 -12.54 -6.23 15.60
CA PHE A 244 -11.20 -6.81 15.53
C PHE A 244 -10.84 -7.10 14.09
N TYR A 245 -9.63 -6.78 13.71
CA TYR A 245 -9.03 -7.14 12.43
C TYR A 245 -7.73 -7.86 12.69
N LEU A 246 -7.62 -9.06 12.19
CA LEU A 246 -6.39 -9.84 12.18
C LEU A 246 -5.95 -9.99 10.73
N SER A 247 -4.72 -9.59 10.42
CA SER A 247 -4.14 -9.70 9.09
C SER A 247 -2.80 -10.40 9.14
N LEU A 248 -2.55 -11.28 8.19
CA LEU A 248 -1.27 -11.92 7.97
C LEU A 248 -0.90 -11.71 6.49
N THR A 249 0.27 -11.14 6.23
CA THR A 249 0.83 -11.02 4.89
C THR A 249 2.23 -11.59 4.90
N ALA A 250 2.57 -12.41 3.92
CA ALA A 250 3.92 -12.95 3.77
C ALA A 250 4.32 -12.96 2.30
N GLY A 251 5.60 -12.74 2.04
CA GLY A 251 6.10 -12.69 0.68
C GLY A 251 7.57 -13.03 0.58
N THR A 252 7.98 -13.38 -0.64
CA THR A 252 9.35 -13.65 -1.04
C THR A 252 9.65 -13.01 -2.37
N SER A 253 10.90 -12.63 -2.60
CA SER A 253 11.35 -12.03 -3.86
C SER A 253 12.56 -12.74 -4.42
N VAL A 254 12.64 -12.75 -5.75
CA VAL A 254 13.77 -13.29 -6.51
C VAL A 254 14.30 -12.19 -7.41
N GLU A 255 15.62 -12.05 -7.49
CA GLU A 255 16.30 -11.03 -8.29
C GLU A 255 15.84 -9.59 -7.98
N ALA A 256 15.36 -9.36 -6.75
CA ALA A 256 14.96 -8.03 -6.30
C ALA A 256 16.17 -7.16 -5.97
N ASP A 257 16.06 -5.89 -6.30
CA ASP A 257 17.00 -4.83 -5.96
C ASP A 257 16.36 -3.76 -5.08
N ARG A 258 17.05 -2.64 -4.86
CA ARG A 258 16.58 -1.54 -4.01
C ARG A 258 15.27 -0.88 -4.49
N PHE A 259 14.92 -0.99 -5.77
CA PHE A 259 13.70 -0.41 -6.33
C PHE A 259 12.53 -1.38 -6.39
N SER A 260 12.81 -2.69 -6.40
CA SER A 260 11.79 -3.73 -6.59
C SER A 260 11.53 -4.60 -5.36
N THR A 261 12.32 -4.45 -4.28
CA THR A 261 12.14 -5.23 -3.05
C THR A 261 10.89 -4.79 -2.26
N TYR A 262 10.42 -5.64 -1.35
CA TYR A 262 9.36 -5.25 -0.41
C TYR A 262 9.83 -4.15 0.52
N ARG A 263 8.98 -3.15 0.73
CA ARG A 263 9.27 -2.00 1.58
C ARG A 263 8.23 -1.91 2.69
N LEU A 264 8.68 -2.16 3.94
CA LEU A 264 7.83 -2.05 5.13
C LEU A 264 8.13 -0.75 5.87
N GLY A 265 7.13 -0.20 6.53
CA GLY A 265 7.28 1.01 7.34
C GLY A 265 5.98 1.78 7.49
N ALA A 266 6.08 3.05 7.85
CA ALA A 266 4.92 3.93 7.83
C ALA A 266 4.34 4.04 6.41
N LEU A 267 3.04 4.16 6.32
CA LEU A 267 2.37 4.28 5.02
C LEU A 267 2.11 5.73 4.67
N LEU A 268 2.36 6.05 3.41
CA LEU A 268 1.66 7.14 2.74
C LEU A 268 0.50 6.50 1.98
N PRO A 269 -0.76 6.86 2.27
CA PRO A 269 -1.90 6.41 1.51
C PRO A 269 -1.70 6.68 0.02
N MET A 270 -2.20 5.81 -0.84
CA MET A 270 -2.07 5.85 -2.31
C MET A 270 -0.73 5.40 -2.91
N VAL A 271 0.33 5.25 -2.15
CA VAL A 271 1.65 4.90 -2.72
C VAL A 271 1.79 3.39 -2.94
N ALA A 272 1.01 2.57 -2.26
CA ALA A 272 1.08 1.12 -2.41
C ALA A 272 -0.31 0.49 -2.46
N GLU A 273 -0.52 -0.34 -3.46
CA GLU A 273 -1.75 -1.15 -3.60
C GLU A 273 -1.85 -2.21 -2.48
N TYR A 274 -0.70 -2.71 -2.01
CA TYR A 274 -0.59 -3.66 -0.89
C TYR A 274 0.31 -3.07 0.20
N PRO A 275 -0.26 -2.28 1.11
CA PRO A 275 0.51 -1.59 2.11
C PRO A 275 1.09 -2.54 3.17
N LEU A 276 2.41 -2.52 3.33
CA LEU A 276 3.11 -3.25 4.38
C LEU A 276 3.38 -2.31 5.56
N SER A 277 2.30 -2.03 6.32
CA SER A 277 2.31 -1.02 7.39
C SER A 277 3.02 -1.50 8.64
N LEU A 278 3.99 -0.71 9.10
CA LEU A 278 4.67 -0.89 10.37
C LEU A 278 4.70 0.45 11.12
N PRO A 279 3.73 0.73 12.00
CA PRO A 279 3.62 2.00 12.70
C PRO A 279 4.86 2.32 13.54
N GLY A 280 5.28 3.58 13.56
CA GLY A 280 6.46 4.05 14.30
C GLY A 280 7.78 3.99 13.55
N TYR A 281 7.80 3.38 12.37
CA TYR A 281 8.92 3.37 11.44
C TYR A 281 8.80 4.50 10.42
N TYR A 282 9.90 4.86 9.78
CA TYR A 282 9.88 5.81 8.67
C TYR A 282 9.19 5.17 7.45
N TYR A 283 8.72 6.02 6.55
CA TYR A 283 8.12 5.59 5.28
C TYR A 283 9.07 4.68 4.50
N GLN A 284 8.63 3.46 4.19
CA GLN A 284 9.43 2.46 3.47
C GLN A 284 10.83 2.18 4.08
N GLU A 285 10.95 2.23 5.39
CA GLU A 285 12.24 2.10 6.09
C GLU A 285 12.93 0.76 5.88
N ILE A 286 12.16 -0.33 5.90
CA ILE A 286 12.69 -1.69 5.89
C ILE A 286 12.60 -2.25 4.48
N SER A 287 13.74 -2.63 3.90
CA SER A 287 13.83 -3.29 2.61
C SER A 287 14.01 -4.78 2.81
N ALA A 288 12.99 -5.57 2.50
CA ALA A 288 12.95 -7.00 2.77
C ALA A 288 12.95 -7.82 1.48
N LYS A 289 13.82 -8.81 1.41
CA LYS A 289 13.78 -9.86 0.41
C LYS A 289 12.62 -10.82 0.69
N ASP A 290 12.52 -11.25 1.95
CA ASP A 290 11.44 -12.09 2.44
C ASP A 290 10.85 -11.46 3.70
N PHE A 291 9.54 -11.61 3.89
CA PHE A 291 8.89 -11.09 5.08
C PHE A 291 7.66 -11.89 5.49
N GLY A 292 7.35 -11.83 6.79
CA GLY A 292 6.06 -12.15 7.37
C GLY A 292 5.59 -10.98 8.22
N LEU A 293 4.37 -10.51 8.02
CA LEU A 293 3.78 -9.36 8.70
C LEU A 293 2.46 -9.75 9.32
N LEU A 294 2.37 -9.70 10.64
CA LEU A 294 1.14 -9.94 11.42
C LEU A 294 0.62 -8.62 11.94
N GLY A 295 -0.62 -8.28 11.64
CA GLY A 295 -1.30 -7.08 12.10
C GLY A 295 -2.55 -7.40 12.91
N LEU A 296 -2.73 -6.69 14.01
CA LEU A 296 -3.92 -6.69 14.82
C LEU A 296 -4.43 -5.25 14.95
N ASN A 297 -5.69 -5.02 14.57
CA ASN A 297 -6.37 -3.74 14.79
C ASN A 297 -7.58 -3.96 15.69
N TYR A 298 -7.78 -3.06 16.62
CA TYR A 298 -8.92 -3.04 17.51
C TYR A 298 -9.62 -1.69 17.45
N ILE A 299 -10.86 -1.68 16.96
CA ILE A 299 -11.64 -0.47 16.72
C ILE A 299 -12.76 -0.37 17.75
N ILE A 300 -12.81 0.74 18.44
CA ILE A 300 -13.80 1.09 19.45
C ILE A 300 -14.63 2.26 18.94
N PRO A 301 -15.95 2.13 18.73
CA PRO A 301 -16.80 3.27 18.43
C PRO A 301 -16.94 4.14 19.69
N LEU A 302 -16.79 5.46 19.53
CA LEU A 302 -16.88 6.43 20.60
C LEU A 302 -18.27 7.06 20.70
N ASP A 303 -19.12 6.84 19.69
CA ASP A 303 -20.51 7.27 19.68
C ASP A 303 -21.44 6.17 19.13
N GLU A 304 -22.72 6.21 19.49
CA GLU A 304 -23.72 5.21 19.09
C GLU A 304 -23.91 5.11 17.56
N LYS A 305 -23.66 6.22 16.86
CA LYS A 305 -23.75 6.29 15.39
C LYS A 305 -22.46 5.86 14.70
N GLN A 306 -21.45 5.42 15.45
CA GLN A 306 -20.15 4.97 14.95
C GLN A 306 -19.43 6.01 14.05
N ARG A 307 -19.73 7.30 14.26
CA ARG A 307 -19.09 8.38 13.49
C ARG A 307 -17.70 8.70 14.00
N TRP A 308 -17.49 8.56 15.32
CA TRP A 308 -16.19 8.69 15.94
C TRP A 308 -15.73 7.31 16.40
N ASN A 309 -14.50 6.99 16.11
CA ASN A 309 -13.89 5.74 16.55
C ASN A 309 -12.43 5.94 16.96
N PHE A 310 -11.99 5.05 17.81
CA PHE A 310 -10.63 4.90 18.27
C PHE A 310 -10.10 3.57 17.71
N ASN A 311 -8.92 3.56 17.10
CA ASN A 311 -8.30 2.38 16.58
C ASN A 311 -6.91 2.19 17.19
N GLY A 312 -6.70 1.07 17.85
CA GLY A 312 -5.39 0.59 18.29
C GLY A 312 -4.84 -0.43 17.31
N THR A 313 -3.59 -0.25 16.88
CA THR A 313 -2.91 -1.13 15.94
C THR A 313 -1.65 -1.69 16.58
N LEU A 314 -1.46 -3.00 16.48
CA LEU A 314 -0.21 -3.70 16.79
C LEU A 314 0.21 -4.46 15.54
N THR A 315 1.43 -4.23 15.08
CA THR A 315 1.95 -4.93 13.92
C THR A 315 3.33 -5.47 14.23
N THR A 316 3.59 -6.73 13.87
CA THR A 316 4.90 -7.37 14.01
C THR A 316 5.34 -7.94 12.68
N ALA A 317 6.56 -7.63 12.28
CA ALA A 317 7.22 -8.16 11.09
C ALA A 317 8.43 -9.01 11.45
N VAL A 318 8.63 -10.09 10.70
CA VAL A 318 9.90 -10.84 10.66
C VAL A 318 10.40 -10.74 9.23
N VAL A 319 11.66 -10.35 9.05
CA VAL A 319 12.22 -10.02 7.74
C VAL A 319 13.57 -10.68 7.48
N SER A 320 13.80 -11.03 6.22
CA SER A 320 15.11 -11.29 5.64
C SER A 320 15.45 -10.09 4.76
N TYR A 321 16.51 -9.38 5.07
CA TYR A 321 16.83 -8.13 4.40
C TYR A 321 17.37 -8.33 2.99
N LEU A 322 17.17 -7.30 2.16
CA LEU A 322 17.98 -7.16 0.96
C LEU A 322 19.44 -6.88 1.37
N PRO A 323 20.44 -7.57 0.77
CA PRO A 323 21.84 -7.36 1.11
C PRO A 323 22.26 -5.89 1.03
N GLY A 324 22.94 -5.41 2.09
CA GLY A 324 23.39 -4.03 2.21
C GLY A 324 22.34 -3.05 2.75
N LEU A 325 21.14 -3.53 3.12
CA LEU A 325 20.05 -2.73 3.73
C LEU A 325 19.60 -3.27 5.09
N GLU A 326 20.51 -3.97 5.77
CA GLU A 326 20.22 -4.58 7.06
C GLU A 326 19.91 -3.53 8.13
N GLN A 327 18.92 -3.85 8.96
CA GLN A 327 18.54 -3.09 10.14
C GLN A 327 18.93 -3.87 11.42
N PRO A 328 18.97 -3.25 12.60
CA PRO A 328 19.20 -3.98 13.84
C PRO A 328 18.09 -4.99 14.14
N GLY A 329 18.43 -6.28 14.14
CA GLY A 329 17.49 -7.39 14.37
C GLY A 329 16.64 -7.73 13.15
N ASN A 330 16.00 -8.89 13.19
CA ASN A 330 15.15 -9.39 12.10
C ASN A 330 13.66 -9.34 12.46
N SER A 331 13.31 -8.93 13.68
CA SER A 331 11.95 -8.80 14.16
C SER A 331 11.67 -7.35 14.53
N HIS A 332 10.60 -6.81 14.00
CA HIS A 332 10.20 -5.41 14.14
C HIS A 332 8.76 -5.33 14.60
N THR A 333 8.49 -4.54 15.63
CA THR A 333 7.13 -4.36 16.15
C THR A 333 6.79 -2.88 16.19
N GLY A 334 5.64 -2.54 15.63
CA GLY A 334 5.07 -1.22 15.62
C GLY A 334 3.74 -1.17 16.36
N VAL A 335 3.51 -0.10 17.09
CA VAL A 335 2.24 0.19 17.78
C VAL A 335 1.73 1.53 17.29
N GLY A 336 0.46 1.58 16.90
CA GLY A 336 -0.20 2.79 16.44
C GLY A 336 -1.52 3.02 17.17
N VAL A 337 -1.89 4.28 17.30
CA VAL A 337 -3.18 4.69 17.80
C VAL A 337 -3.75 5.76 16.89
N THR A 338 -4.99 5.61 16.46
CA THR A 338 -5.67 6.58 15.60
C THR A 338 -7.05 6.90 16.14
N SER A 339 -7.47 8.14 15.98
CA SER A 339 -8.86 8.54 16.19
C SER A 339 -9.42 9.05 14.86
N ASN A 340 -10.54 8.50 14.46
CA ASN A 340 -11.14 8.79 13.16
C ASN A 340 -12.54 9.36 13.35
N ARG A 341 -12.88 10.30 12.45
CA ARG A 341 -14.26 10.77 12.30
C ARG A 341 -14.73 10.41 10.89
N VAL A 342 -15.80 9.65 10.81
CA VAL A 342 -16.50 9.40 9.55
C VAL A 342 -17.53 10.51 9.36
N SER A 343 -17.25 11.43 8.43
CA SER A 343 -18.19 12.45 8.01
C SER A 343 -18.72 12.07 6.63
N GLY A 344 -19.96 11.64 6.55
CA GLY A 344 -20.60 11.34 5.26
C GLY A 344 -21.74 10.37 5.44
N ALA A 345 -22.91 10.82 5.13
CA ALA A 345 -24.10 10.01 5.05
C ALA A 345 -23.97 9.04 3.88
N ASN A 346 -23.80 7.77 4.19
CA ASN A 346 -24.48 6.71 3.45
C ASN A 346 -24.64 5.55 4.43
N SER A 347 -25.57 5.74 5.37
CA SER A 347 -26.28 4.60 5.95
C SER A 347 -26.91 3.87 4.78
N VAL A 348 -26.30 2.76 4.36
CA VAL A 348 -27.02 1.78 3.54
C VAL A 348 -28.20 1.35 4.41
N SER A 349 -29.38 1.90 4.10
CA SER A 349 -30.63 1.41 4.63
C SER A 349 -30.75 -0.03 4.14
N THR A 350 -30.54 -0.98 5.03
CA THR A 350 -31.03 -2.34 4.86
C THR A 350 -32.55 -2.27 4.83
N SER A 351 -33.12 -2.06 3.66
CA SER A 351 -34.50 -2.46 3.43
C SER A 351 -34.53 -3.98 3.39
N ARG A 352 -35.39 -4.52 4.23
CA ARG A 352 -35.72 -5.95 4.44
C ARG A 352 -36.01 -6.72 3.16
#